data_c105466df8d22272ecbc2e08b4a0e6cf
#
_entry.id   c105466df8d22272ecbc2e08b4a0e6cf
#
_cell.length_a   1.000
_cell.length_b   1.000
_cell.length_c   1.000
_cell.angle_alpha   90.00
_cell.angle_beta   90.00
_cell.angle_gamma   90.00
#
_symmetry.space_group_name_H-M   'P 1'
#
loop_
_entity.id
_entity.type
_entity.pdbx_description
1 polymer ?
#
loop_
_entity_poly.entity_id
_entity_poly.type
_entity_poly.pdbx_seq_one_letter_code
_entity_poly.pdbx_strand_id
1 'polypeptide(L)'
;MDTAFMRKTFALIAKGLIEKEQLLQTEPTRYPYSKALQHGINMFLAASQWAGSQAAVEYPDEASFLAHFITRPVEEWFDTWESGAVEQLHLQEEPFYAYDAFAYQKAGNIYVPSSDCYEFLETQDSDIMNGTDERILYEKIITLSQEDYCRVRRYIIEHPIITLEDRRAMSLELADDPMARDAFQFAYEEITEECYRCPRCGWTMMQGKYGYSCHSTHCTDTLPELTDEMKLNSSAGDLYRLKKGVMRYFAAPGKLELEIAVFCEKKKLRWALWPQMDRYDVEIRFPDGDIWEIDAKAYRNPIALRTKIQNDGGFPSGDYARGYFVIPSEYTVNQRNYTAIINRVLKDQKNVECVTLKTLKTAIAKKEAACNDE
;
A
#
# COMPACT_ATOMS: atom_id res chain seq x y z
N MET A 1 -20.88 17.66 14.74
CA MET A 1 -19.97 16.59 14.29
C MET A 1 -20.37 16.24 12.88
N ASP A 2 -19.42 15.91 12.01
CA ASP A 2 -19.67 15.58 10.61
C ASP A 2 -18.77 14.43 10.16
N THR A 3 -18.98 13.96 8.94
CA THR A 3 -18.20 12.86 8.32
C THR A 3 -16.70 13.20 8.23
N ALA A 4 -16.34 14.48 7.98
CA ALA A 4 -14.95 14.91 7.89
C ALA A 4 -14.23 14.75 9.23
N PHE A 5 -14.92 15.03 10.35
CA PHE A 5 -14.40 14.76 11.68
C PHE A 5 -14.10 13.27 11.88
N MET A 6 -14.98 12.38 11.44
CA MET A 6 -14.77 10.94 11.56
C MET A 6 -13.64 10.45 10.66
N ARG A 7 -13.54 10.93 9.42
CA ARG A 7 -12.38 10.63 8.55
C ARG A 7 -11.06 10.99 9.22
N LYS A 8 -10.97 12.19 9.78
CA LYS A 8 -9.79 12.65 10.51
C LYS A 8 -9.50 11.78 11.73
N THR A 9 -10.54 11.38 12.46
CA THR A 9 -10.43 10.49 13.62
C THR A 9 -9.77 9.17 13.24
N PHE A 10 -10.30 8.49 12.23
CA PHE A 10 -9.77 7.21 11.76
C PHE A 10 -8.38 7.34 11.13
N ALA A 11 -8.10 8.44 10.44
CA ALA A 11 -6.78 8.71 9.89
C ALA A 11 -5.71 8.88 11.00
N LEU A 12 -6.06 9.55 12.08
CA LEU A 12 -5.16 9.70 13.23
C LEU A 12 -4.95 8.37 13.97
N ILE A 13 -5.99 7.53 14.08
CA ILE A 13 -5.86 6.18 14.65
C ILE A 13 -4.93 5.33 13.78
N ALA A 14 -5.17 5.29 12.46
CA ALA A 14 -4.35 4.53 11.52
C ALA A 14 -2.88 4.99 11.55
N LYS A 15 -2.63 6.30 11.43
CA LYS A 15 -1.29 6.90 11.53
C LYS A 15 -0.61 6.53 12.85
N GLY A 16 -1.33 6.66 13.94
CA GLY A 16 -0.77 6.42 15.26
C GLY A 16 -0.42 4.95 15.52
N LEU A 17 -1.17 4.00 14.96
CA LEU A 17 -0.84 2.58 14.99
C LEU A 17 0.46 2.29 14.23
N ILE A 18 0.64 2.90 13.07
CA ILE A 18 1.84 2.77 12.25
C ILE A 18 3.06 3.38 12.97
N GLU A 19 2.92 4.58 13.54
CA GLU A 19 3.97 5.21 14.35
C GLU A 19 4.39 4.34 15.54
N LYS A 20 3.43 3.72 16.24
CA LYS A 20 3.73 2.81 17.36
C LYS A 20 4.51 1.58 16.91
N GLU A 21 4.14 1.00 15.78
CA GLU A 21 4.87 -0.14 15.24
C GLU A 21 6.31 0.23 14.87
N GLN A 22 6.51 1.38 14.24
CA GLN A 22 7.85 1.90 13.91
C GLN A 22 8.70 2.14 15.15
N LEU A 23 8.12 2.75 16.20
CA LEU A 23 8.81 2.98 17.48
C LEU A 23 9.21 1.68 18.17
N LEU A 24 8.36 0.65 18.13
CA LEU A 24 8.70 -0.68 18.69
C LEU A 24 9.88 -1.34 17.98
N GLN A 25 10.09 -1.04 16.70
CA GLN A 25 11.23 -1.56 15.95
C GLN A 25 12.53 -0.82 16.26
N THR A 26 12.45 0.50 16.42
CA THR A 26 13.63 1.35 16.62
C THR A 26 14.04 1.49 18.09
N GLU A 27 13.07 1.47 19.02
CA GLU A 27 13.29 1.63 20.47
C GLU A 27 12.52 0.55 21.27
N PRO A 28 12.88 -0.73 21.18
CA PRO A 28 12.07 -1.83 21.76
C PRO A 28 11.97 -1.81 23.30
N THR A 29 12.84 -1.08 23.97
CA THR A 29 12.83 -0.94 25.45
C THR A 29 11.96 0.20 25.97
N ARG A 30 11.48 1.07 25.07
CA ARG A 30 10.63 2.22 25.40
C ARG A 30 9.18 1.91 25.09
N TYR A 31 8.25 2.32 25.96
CA TYR A 31 6.83 2.25 25.66
C TYR A 31 6.54 3.13 24.42
N PRO A 32 5.99 2.57 23.35
CA PRO A 32 5.75 3.32 22.12
C PRO A 32 4.55 4.25 22.31
N TYR A 33 4.81 5.55 22.40
CA TYR A 33 3.79 6.59 22.51
C TYR A 33 3.61 7.31 21.17
N SER A 34 2.38 7.35 20.67
CA SER A 34 2.00 8.14 19.51
C SER A 34 0.97 9.21 19.89
N LYS A 35 1.31 10.48 19.61
CA LYS A 35 0.37 11.61 19.76
C LYS A 35 -0.83 11.47 18.80
N ALA A 36 -0.61 10.97 17.60
CA ALA A 36 -1.66 10.79 16.62
C ALA A 36 -2.68 9.76 17.11
N LEU A 37 -2.23 8.60 17.61
CA LEU A 37 -3.12 7.58 18.17
C LEU A 37 -3.94 8.13 19.33
N GLN A 38 -3.28 8.77 20.31
CA GLN A 38 -3.98 9.33 21.47
C GLN A 38 -5.02 10.37 21.07
N HIS A 39 -4.70 11.23 20.11
CA HIS A 39 -5.64 12.21 19.59
C HIS A 39 -6.81 11.55 18.87
N GLY A 40 -6.55 10.56 18.01
CA GLY A 40 -7.58 9.82 17.30
C GLY A 40 -8.53 9.08 18.25
N ILE A 41 -8.00 8.41 19.30
CA ILE A 41 -8.81 7.76 20.34
C ILE A 41 -9.70 8.78 21.05
N ASN A 42 -9.13 9.89 21.49
CA ASN A 42 -9.91 10.94 22.18
C ASN A 42 -11.04 11.50 21.29
N MET A 43 -10.77 11.68 20.00
CA MET A 43 -11.79 12.11 19.03
C MET A 43 -12.90 11.07 18.86
N PHE A 44 -12.55 9.79 18.77
CA PHE A 44 -13.53 8.71 18.66
C PHE A 44 -14.42 8.62 19.92
N LEU A 45 -13.80 8.67 21.11
CA LEU A 45 -14.55 8.62 22.36
C LEU A 45 -15.47 9.85 22.52
N ALA A 46 -15.03 11.02 22.09
CA ALA A 46 -15.88 12.22 22.06
C ALA A 46 -17.05 12.06 21.06
N ALA A 47 -16.81 11.45 19.90
CA ALA A 47 -17.87 11.12 18.95
C ALA A 47 -18.86 10.11 19.52
N SER A 48 -18.36 9.08 20.17
CA SER A 48 -19.18 8.05 20.82
C SER A 48 -20.07 8.66 21.92
N GLN A 49 -19.51 9.56 22.73
CA GLN A 49 -20.31 10.27 23.74
C GLN A 49 -21.39 11.15 23.10
N TRP A 50 -21.07 11.84 22.02
CA TRP A 50 -22.06 12.63 21.26
C TRP A 50 -23.17 11.75 20.71
N ALA A 51 -22.86 10.51 20.28
CA ALA A 51 -23.79 9.53 19.79
C ALA A 51 -24.49 8.71 20.90
N GLY A 52 -24.45 9.14 22.16
CA GLY A 52 -25.11 8.50 23.30
C GLY A 52 -24.42 7.26 23.85
N SER A 53 -23.27 6.88 23.34
CA SER A 53 -22.51 5.71 23.78
C SER A 53 -21.76 5.94 25.09
N GLN A 54 -21.62 4.89 25.89
CA GLN A 54 -20.81 4.86 27.12
C GLN A 54 -19.33 4.47 26.88
N ALA A 55 -18.90 4.36 25.64
CA ALA A 55 -17.54 3.89 25.29
C ALA A 55 -16.43 4.70 25.97
N ALA A 56 -16.60 6.01 26.19
CA ALA A 56 -15.65 6.83 26.91
C ALA A 56 -15.48 6.48 28.39
N VAL A 57 -16.49 5.89 29.01
CA VAL A 57 -16.46 5.41 30.41
C VAL A 57 -15.93 3.99 30.48
N GLU A 58 -16.28 3.14 29.54
CA GLU A 58 -15.91 1.74 29.52
C GLU A 58 -14.45 1.53 29.04
N TYR A 59 -13.98 2.40 28.13
CA TYR A 59 -12.65 2.29 27.52
C TYR A 59 -11.88 3.62 27.61
N PRO A 60 -11.55 4.06 28.83
CA PRO A 60 -11.04 5.42 29.09
C PRO A 60 -9.58 5.62 28.69
N ASP A 61 -8.83 4.58 28.42
CA ASP A 61 -7.41 4.64 28.12
C ASP A 61 -7.05 3.90 26.81
N GLU A 62 -5.84 4.16 26.33
CA GLU A 62 -5.34 3.55 25.09
C GLU A 62 -5.37 2.02 25.13
N ALA A 63 -4.98 1.41 26.25
CA ALA A 63 -4.87 -0.04 26.34
C ALA A 63 -6.25 -0.72 26.24
N SER A 64 -7.23 -0.21 26.97
CA SER A 64 -8.61 -0.70 26.93
C SER A 64 -9.25 -0.48 25.56
N PHE A 65 -9.00 0.69 24.94
CA PHE A 65 -9.48 1.00 23.60
C PHE A 65 -8.90 0.03 22.56
N LEU A 66 -7.59 -0.16 22.54
CA LEU A 66 -6.93 -1.06 21.61
C LEU A 66 -7.42 -2.51 21.79
N ALA A 67 -7.55 -2.97 23.02
CA ALA A 67 -8.00 -4.33 23.30
C ALA A 67 -9.45 -4.58 22.85
N HIS A 68 -10.30 -3.55 22.87
CA HIS A 68 -11.71 -3.70 22.57
C HIS A 68 -12.05 -3.43 21.08
N PHE A 69 -11.52 -2.37 20.49
CA PHE A 69 -11.95 -1.90 19.18
C PHE A 69 -11.06 -2.37 18.04
N ILE A 70 -9.73 -2.24 18.19
CA ILE A 70 -8.82 -2.17 17.06
C ILE A 70 -8.72 -3.46 16.22
N THR A 71 -9.07 -4.61 16.80
CA THR A 71 -9.02 -5.93 16.16
C THR A 71 -10.38 -6.40 15.64
N ARG A 72 -11.42 -5.58 15.79
CA ARG A 72 -12.78 -5.87 15.34
C ARG A 72 -13.10 -5.18 14.03
N PRO A 73 -14.09 -5.69 13.28
CA PRO A 73 -14.68 -4.97 12.18
C PRO A 73 -15.10 -3.56 12.59
N VAL A 74 -14.79 -2.57 11.76
CA VAL A 74 -15.03 -1.17 12.13
C VAL A 74 -16.52 -0.87 12.27
N GLU A 75 -17.38 -1.56 11.53
CA GLU A 75 -18.84 -1.45 11.68
C GLU A 75 -19.28 -1.76 13.12
N GLU A 76 -18.64 -2.71 13.80
CA GLU A 76 -18.96 -3.07 15.19
C GLU A 76 -18.54 -2.01 16.22
N TRP A 77 -17.67 -1.04 15.84
CA TRP A 77 -17.28 0.04 16.73
C TRP A 77 -18.45 0.98 17.05
N PHE A 78 -19.48 0.94 16.24
CA PHE A 78 -20.68 1.78 16.34
C PHE A 78 -21.88 1.07 16.97
N ASP A 79 -21.75 -0.20 17.39
CA ASP A 79 -22.86 -1.01 17.95
C ASP A 79 -23.50 -0.37 19.19
N THR A 80 -22.73 0.42 19.95
CA THR A 80 -23.23 1.08 21.15
C THR A 80 -23.76 2.50 20.90
N TRP A 81 -23.75 2.98 19.64
CA TRP A 81 -24.25 4.29 19.28
C TRP A 81 -25.79 4.28 19.19
N GLU A 82 -26.40 5.41 19.55
CA GLU A 82 -27.85 5.54 19.40
C GLU A 82 -28.30 5.32 17.95
N SER A 83 -29.49 4.75 17.82
CA SER A 83 -30.08 4.48 16.51
C SER A 83 -30.18 5.75 15.67
N GLY A 84 -29.65 5.69 14.43
CA GLY A 84 -29.66 6.79 13.48
C GLY A 84 -28.41 7.68 13.50
N ALA A 85 -27.50 7.55 14.48
CA ALA A 85 -26.27 8.38 14.52
C ALA A 85 -25.31 8.03 13.36
N VAL A 86 -25.22 6.76 13.01
CA VAL A 86 -24.39 6.27 11.89
C VAL A 86 -24.93 6.78 10.55
N GLU A 87 -26.24 6.71 10.36
CA GLU A 87 -26.94 7.20 9.16
C GLU A 87 -26.84 8.72 9.04
N GLN A 88 -27.01 9.45 10.15
CA GLN A 88 -26.92 10.91 10.18
C GLN A 88 -25.53 11.41 9.75
N LEU A 89 -24.49 10.65 10.08
CA LEU A 89 -23.10 10.96 9.69
C LEU A 89 -22.70 10.31 8.36
N HIS A 90 -23.59 9.57 7.69
CA HIS A 90 -23.30 8.85 6.45
C HIS A 90 -22.06 7.93 6.53
N LEU A 91 -21.81 7.33 7.72
CA LEU A 91 -20.58 6.55 7.95
C LEU A 91 -20.53 5.28 7.11
N GLN A 92 -21.66 4.69 6.75
CA GLN A 92 -21.77 3.50 5.90
C GLN A 92 -21.25 3.73 4.46
N GLU A 93 -21.14 4.99 4.04
CA GLU A 93 -20.59 5.37 2.73
C GLU A 93 -19.07 5.55 2.77
N GLU A 94 -18.48 5.53 3.95
CA GLU A 94 -17.06 5.76 4.16
C GLU A 94 -16.24 4.47 4.01
N PRO A 95 -15.02 4.54 3.41
CA PRO A 95 -14.17 3.36 3.21
C PRO A 95 -13.86 2.61 4.50
N PHE A 96 -13.60 3.35 5.60
CA PHE A 96 -13.22 2.76 6.87
C PHE A 96 -14.34 1.92 7.51
N TYR A 97 -15.59 2.20 7.21
CA TYR A 97 -16.72 1.47 7.78
C TYR A 97 -16.73 -0.02 7.43
N ALA A 98 -16.22 -0.37 6.26
CA ALA A 98 -16.17 -1.73 5.74
C ALA A 98 -14.85 -2.48 6.05
N TYR A 99 -14.00 -1.94 6.91
CA TYR A 99 -12.73 -2.59 7.24
C TYR A 99 -12.90 -3.68 8.28
N ASP A 100 -12.26 -4.84 8.03
CA ASP A 100 -12.31 -5.99 8.94
C ASP A 100 -11.59 -5.75 10.27
N ALA A 101 -10.50 -4.98 10.25
CA ALA A 101 -9.77 -4.57 11.44
C ALA A 101 -8.72 -3.51 11.13
N PHE A 102 -8.47 -2.58 12.06
CA PHE A 102 -7.35 -1.61 11.94
C PHE A 102 -6.01 -2.22 12.33
N ALA A 103 -5.99 -3.22 13.19
CA ALA A 103 -4.77 -3.94 13.53
C ALA A 103 -5.05 -5.39 13.94
N TYR A 104 -4.01 -6.21 13.86
CA TYR A 104 -4.01 -7.57 14.37
C TYR A 104 -3.19 -7.64 15.65
N GLN A 105 -3.71 -8.34 16.67
CA GLN A 105 -2.99 -8.57 17.90
C GLN A 105 -1.89 -9.61 17.69
N LYS A 106 -0.64 -9.24 18.01
CA LYS A 106 0.47 -10.17 18.20
C LYS A 106 0.63 -10.48 19.69
N ALA A 107 1.63 -11.30 20.04
CA ALA A 107 1.91 -11.70 21.42
C ALA A 107 1.86 -10.52 22.41
N GLY A 108 1.10 -10.67 23.48
CA GLY A 108 0.89 -9.61 24.46
C GLY A 108 0.00 -8.48 23.92
N ASN A 109 0.29 -7.24 24.33
CA ASN A 109 -0.44 -6.05 23.89
C ASN A 109 0.22 -5.35 22.67
N ILE A 110 0.86 -6.13 21.79
CA ILE A 110 1.46 -5.62 20.56
C ILE A 110 0.43 -5.73 19.45
N TYR A 111 0.10 -4.60 18.85
CA TYR A 111 -0.81 -4.50 17.70
C TYR A 111 -0.04 -4.15 16.44
N VAL A 112 -0.29 -4.90 15.37
CA VAL A 112 0.32 -4.67 14.05
C VAL A 112 -0.73 -4.09 13.14
N PRO A 113 -0.50 -2.90 12.57
CA PRO A 113 -1.44 -2.28 11.65
C PRO A 113 -1.81 -3.19 10.49
N SER A 114 -3.09 -3.24 10.17
CA SER A 114 -3.62 -3.96 9.01
C SER A 114 -3.27 -3.24 7.70
N SER A 115 -3.48 -3.92 6.57
CA SER A 115 -3.42 -3.26 5.25
C SER A 115 -4.39 -2.11 5.13
N ASP A 116 -5.57 -2.25 5.73
CA ASP A 116 -6.62 -1.24 5.68
C ASP A 116 -6.19 0.09 6.31
N CYS A 117 -5.39 0.06 7.41
CA CYS A 117 -4.79 1.27 7.97
C CYS A 117 -3.99 2.05 6.96
N TYR A 118 -3.21 1.34 6.18
CA TYR A 118 -2.29 1.94 5.23
C TYR A 118 -3.05 2.42 3.98
N GLU A 119 -3.90 1.57 3.40
CA GLU A 119 -4.74 1.94 2.26
C GLU A 119 -5.64 3.14 2.58
N PHE A 120 -6.14 3.21 3.82
CA PHE A 120 -6.93 4.34 4.25
C PHE A 120 -6.12 5.64 4.30
N LEU A 121 -4.91 5.61 4.86
CA LEU A 121 -4.06 6.81 4.91
C LEU A 121 -3.72 7.34 3.53
N GLU A 122 -3.50 6.48 2.53
CA GLU A 122 -3.27 6.91 1.15
C GLU A 122 -4.45 7.68 0.54
N THR A 123 -5.66 7.48 1.07
CA THR A 123 -6.86 8.24 0.64
C THR A 123 -7.01 9.59 1.34
N GLN A 124 -6.15 9.89 2.33
CA GLN A 124 -6.26 11.08 3.16
C GLN A 124 -5.40 12.25 2.66
N ASP A 125 -5.60 13.39 3.29
CA ASP A 125 -4.88 14.63 2.98
C ASP A 125 -3.37 14.49 3.17
N SER A 126 -2.59 15.16 2.31
CA SER A 126 -1.13 15.14 2.31
C SER A 126 -0.51 15.49 3.67
N ASP A 127 -1.15 16.34 4.46
CA ASP A 127 -0.65 16.73 5.78
C ASP A 127 -0.63 15.59 6.80
N ILE A 128 -1.51 14.59 6.63
CA ILE A 128 -1.55 13.40 7.49
C ILE A 128 -0.43 12.43 7.10
N MET A 129 -0.10 12.36 5.81
CA MET A 129 0.94 11.47 5.26
C MET A 129 2.36 12.02 5.43
N ASN A 130 2.53 13.30 5.72
CA ASN A 130 3.84 13.92 5.89
C ASN A 130 4.70 13.18 6.92
N GLY A 131 5.94 12.87 6.53
CA GLY A 131 6.94 12.21 7.38
C GLY A 131 6.91 10.68 7.34
N THR A 132 6.09 10.03 6.49
CA THR A 132 6.21 8.59 6.23
C THR A 132 7.40 8.30 5.31
N ASP A 133 8.06 7.15 5.48
CA ASP A 133 9.22 6.75 4.65
C ASP A 133 8.91 6.73 3.16
N GLU A 134 7.71 6.32 2.81
CA GLU A 134 7.21 6.30 1.43
C GLU A 134 7.09 7.72 0.86
N ARG A 135 6.45 8.64 1.60
CA ARG A 135 6.28 10.00 1.15
C ARG A 135 7.63 10.70 0.96
N ILE A 136 8.54 10.51 1.92
CA ILE A 136 9.91 11.04 1.83
C ILE A 136 10.64 10.46 0.61
N LEU A 137 10.51 9.16 0.36
CA LEU A 137 11.12 8.56 -0.83
C LEU A 137 10.51 9.13 -2.11
N TYR A 138 9.17 9.20 -2.19
CA TYR A 138 8.49 9.76 -3.37
C TYR A 138 8.95 11.19 -3.67
N GLU A 139 9.02 12.05 -2.65
CA GLU A 139 9.50 13.44 -2.79
C GLU A 139 10.94 13.51 -3.28
N LYS A 140 11.79 12.54 -2.91
CA LYS A 140 13.16 12.46 -3.42
C LYS A 140 13.21 12.02 -4.87
N ILE A 141 12.48 10.97 -5.25
CA ILE A 141 12.59 10.40 -6.60
C ILE A 141 11.88 11.22 -7.67
N ILE A 142 10.80 11.94 -7.35
CA ILE A 142 10.04 12.76 -8.33
C ILE A 142 10.87 13.94 -8.86
N THR A 143 11.97 14.29 -8.18
CA THR A 143 12.87 15.37 -8.60
C THR A 143 14.00 14.89 -9.51
N LEU A 144 14.13 13.57 -9.72
CA LEU A 144 15.17 12.96 -10.54
C LEU A 144 14.88 13.15 -12.04
N SER A 145 15.89 12.87 -12.89
CA SER A 145 15.65 12.68 -14.31
C SER A 145 14.73 11.48 -14.55
N GLN A 146 14.01 11.46 -15.68
CA GLN A 146 13.16 10.30 -16.05
C GLN A 146 13.95 9.00 -16.06
N GLU A 147 15.20 9.04 -16.51
CA GLU A 147 16.09 7.86 -16.57
C GLU A 147 16.44 7.36 -15.17
N ASP A 148 16.90 8.25 -14.28
CA ASP A 148 17.29 7.89 -12.92
C ASP A 148 16.07 7.52 -12.06
N TYR A 149 14.94 8.18 -12.28
CA TYR A 149 13.65 7.78 -11.69
C TYR A 149 13.34 6.32 -12.00
N CYS A 150 13.33 5.94 -13.28
CA CYS A 150 13.05 4.57 -13.71
C CYS A 150 14.09 3.59 -13.16
N ARG A 151 15.37 3.95 -13.19
CA ARG A 151 16.48 3.12 -12.70
C ARG A 151 16.35 2.83 -11.21
N VAL A 152 16.20 3.87 -10.39
CA VAL A 152 16.11 3.76 -8.93
C VAL A 152 14.82 3.02 -8.54
N ARG A 153 13.68 3.38 -9.13
CA ARG A 153 12.39 2.75 -8.84
C ARG A 153 12.41 1.27 -9.16
N ARG A 154 12.88 0.90 -10.35
CA ARG A 154 12.97 -0.49 -10.78
C ARG A 154 13.87 -1.30 -9.86
N TYR A 155 15.04 -0.78 -9.52
CA TYR A 155 15.97 -1.46 -8.63
C TYR A 155 15.34 -1.73 -7.25
N ILE A 156 14.68 -0.74 -6.65
CA ILE A 156 13.99 -0.87 -5.36
C ILE A 156 12.90 -1.96 -5.43
N ILE A 157 12.11 -2.02 -6.50
CA ILE A 157 11.03 -3.00 -6.64
C ILE A 157 11.59 -4.42 -6.79
N GLU A 158 12.66 -4.59 -7.57
CA GLU A 158 13.26 -5.89 -7.85
C GLU A 158 14.11 -6.44 -6.70
N HIS A 159 14.64 -5.56 -5.83
CA HIS A 159 15.62 -5.94 -4.80
C HIS A 159 15.17 -5.56 -3.38
N PRO A 160 14.17 -6.26 -2.80
CA PRO A 160 13.68 -5.94 -1.46
C PRO A 160 14.71 -6.21 -0.34
N ILE A 161 15.75 -7.02 -0.61
CA ILE A 161 16.91 -7.25 0.25
C ILE A 161 18.16 -7.20 -0.63
N ILE A 162 19.17 -6.47 -0.17
CA ILE A 162 20.46 -6.30 -0.85
C ILE A 162 21.62 -6.55 0.10
N THR A 163 22.78 -6.91 -0.45
CA THR A 163 24.03 -6.98 0.29
C THR A 163 24.71 -5.61 0.36
N LEU A 164 25.72 -5.48 1.22
CA LEU A 164 26.59 -4.30 1.25
C LEU A 164 27.29 -4.09 -0.10
N GLU A 165 27.64 -5.17 -0.79
CA GLU A 165 28.27 -5.11 -2.11
C GLU A 165 27.29 -4.55 -3.15
N ASP A 166 26.06 -5.06 -3.21
CA ASP A 166 25.00 -4.53 -4.09
C ASP A 166 24.74 -3.05 -3.81
N ARG A 167 24.69 -2.67 -2.51
CA ARG A 167 24.49 -1.28 -2.11
C ARG A 167 25.64 -0.36 -2.58
N ARG A 168 26.87 -0.84 -2.51
CA ARG A 168 28.04 -0.10 -3.00
C ARG A 168 28.04 -0.01 -4.52
N ALA A 169 27.77 -1.12 -5.21
CA ALA A 169 27.70 -1.15 -6.67
C ALA A 169 26.66 -0.15 -7.21
N MET A 170 25.43 -0.21 -6.70
CA MET A 170 24.39 0.73 -7.13
C MET A 170 24.73 2.19 -6.76
N SER A 171 25.35 2.42 -5.59
CA SER A 171 25.79 3.78 -5.21
C SER A 171 26.88 4.32 -6.12
N LEU A 172 27.71 3.45 -6.72
CA LEU A 172 28.73 3.82 -7.72
C LEU A 172 28.09 4.09 -9.08
N GLU A 173 27.09 3.31 -9.49
CA GLU A 173 26.32 3.56 -10.72
C GLU A 173 25.58 4.90 -10.68
N LEU A 174 25.19 5.34 -9.49
CA LEU A 174 24.53 6.63 -9.23
C LEU A 174 25.52 7.73 -8.78
N ALA A 175 26.83 7.56 -9.02
CA ALA A 175 27.82 8.50 -8.52
C ALA A 175 27.67 9.91 -9.10
N ASP A 176 27.23 10.01 -10.35
CA ASP A 176 27.04 11.28 -11.08
C ASP A 176 25.75 12.01 -10.68
N ASP A 177 24.79 11.32 -10.04
CA ASP A 177 23.58 11.92 -9.48
C ASP A 177 23.49 11.71 -7.95
N PRO A 178 23.95 12.69 -7.14
CA PRO A 178 23.85 12.62 -5.69
C PRO A 178 22.43 12.50 -5.15
N MET A 179 21.41 13.03 -5.85
CA MET A 179 20.02 12.96 -5.43
C MET A 179 19.45 11.56 -5.65
N ALA A 180 19.75 10.94 -6.80
CA ALA A 180 19.37 9.56 -7.08
C ALA A 180 20.03 8.58 -6.09
N ARG A 181 21.31 8.80 -5.78
CA ARG A 181 22.03 8.02 -4.77
C ARG A 181 21.45 8.18 -3.37
N ASP A 182 21.08 9.40 -2.96
CA ASP A 182 20.46 9.66 -1.66
C ASP A 182 19.06 8.99 -1.57
N ALA A 183 18.25 9.09 -2.60
CA ALA A 183 16.95 8.41 -2.69
C ALA A 183 17.08 6.89 -2.59
N PHE A 184 18.04 6.31 -3.32
CA PHE A 184 18.34 4.87 -3.25
C PHE A 184 18.78 4.46 -1.85
N GLN A 185 19.74 5.17 -1.25
CA GLN A 185 20.24 4.84 0.09
C GLN A 185 19.16 5.00 1.17
N PHE A 186 18.30 6.00 1.04
CA PHE A 186 17.18 6.23 1.94
C PHE A 186 16.19 5.07 1.96
N ALA A 187 15.97 4.39 0.83
CA ALA A 187 15.01 3.31 0.72
C ALA A 187 15.34 2.08 1.60
N TYR A 188 16.59 1.92 2.00
CA TYR A 188 17.07 0.74 2.70
C TYR A 188 17.49 1.02 4.14
N GLU A 189 17.28 0.02 4.99
CA GLU A 189 17.78 -0.05 6.37
C GLU A 189 18.59 -1.32 6.59
N GLU A 190 19.54 -1.28 7.53
CA GLU A 190 20.36 -2.44 7.90
C GLU A 190 19.53 -3.52 8.61
N ILE A 191 19.80 -4.79 8.31
CA ILE A 191 19.20 -5.92 9.02
C ILE A 191 20.08 -6.24 10.22
N THR A 192 19.58 -5.95 11.41
CA THR A 192 20.30 -6.15 12.68
C THR A 192 19.81 -7.36 13.48
N GLU A 193 18.69 -7.95 13.06
CA GLU A 193 18.08 -9.11 13.72
C GLU A 193 18.13 -10.36 12.83
N GLU A 194 18.05 -11.53 13.49
CA GLU A 194 17.89 -12.80 12.79
C GLU A 194 16.51 -12.86 12.12
N CYS A 195 16.46 -13.08 10.83
CA CYS A 195 15.22 -13.13 10.07
C CYS A 195 15.32 -14.11 8.88
N TYR A 196 14.20 -14.37 8.23
CA TYR A 196 14.08 -15.21 7.06
C TYR A 196 13.60 -14.39 5.85
N ARG A 197 14.03 -14.78 4.66
CA ARG A 197 13.51 -14.20 3.41
C ARG A 197 12.16 -14.81 3.09
N CYS A 198 11.16 -13.98 2.83
CA CYS A 198 9.85 -14.42 2.39
C CYS A 198 9.94 -15.01 0.97
N PRO A 199 9.48 -16.26 0.72
CA PRO A 199 9.55 -16.87 -0.60
C PRO A 199 8.59 -16.24 -1.62
N ARG A 200 7.60 -15.46 -1.16
CA ARG A 200 6.64 -14.80 -2.05
C ARG A 200 7.10 -13.41 -2.49
N CYS A 201 7.41 -12.55 -1.54
CA CYS A 201 7.75 -11.16 -1.86
C CYS A 201 9.26 -10.88 -1.86
N GLY A 202 10.08 -11.80 -1.38
CA GLY A 202 11.53 -11.63 -1.28
C GLY A 202 11.99 -10.75 -0.11
N TRP A 203 11.08 -10.18 0.68
CA TRP A 203 11.38 -9.32 1.81
C TRP A 203 11.58 -10.14 3.11
N THR A 204 11.84 -9.47 4.23
CA THR A 204 12.10 -10.14 5.52
C THR A 204 10.83 -10.65 6.19
N MET A 205 10.94 -11.81 6.84
CA MET A 205 9.95 -12.36 7.76
C MET A 205 10.47 -12.18 9.18
N MET A 206 9.58 -11.82 10.10
CA MET A 206 9.92 -11.62 11.52
C MET A 206 9.31 -12.70 12.40
N GLN A 207 10.03 -13.02 13.46
CA GLN A 207 9.59 -13.99 14.45
C GLN A 207 8.46 -13.40 15.29
N GLY A 208 7.32 -14.09 15.33
CA GLY A 208 6.19 -13.81 16.21
C GLY A 208 5.97 -14.96 17.18
N LYS A 209 4.96 -14.86 18.04
CA LYS A 209 4.61 -15.89 19.01
C LYS A 209 4.31 -17.27 18.38
N TYR A 210 3.78 -17.27 17.17
CA TYR A 210 3.33 -18.48 16.47
C TYR A 210 4.24 -18.85 15.28
N GLY A 211 5.48 -18.36 15.24
CA GLY A 211 6.43 -18.58 14.17
C GLY A 211 6.74 -17.32 13.38
N TYR A 212 7.35 -17.50 12.21
CA TYR A 212 7.71 -16.38 11.34
C TYR A 212 6.54 -15.97 10.44
N SER A 213 6.33 -14.68 10.31
CA SER A 213 5.31 -14.10 9.41
C SER A 213 5.91 -13.00 8.55
N CYS A 214 5.46 -12.91 7.30
CA CYS A 214 5.82 -11.79 6.44
C CYS A 214 5.10 -10.53 6.88
N HIS A 215 5.80 -9.39 6.84
CA HIS A 215 5.21 -8.08 7.11
C HIS A 215 4.42 -7.52 5.92
N SER A 216 4.63 -8.08 4.72
CA SER A 216 3.81 -7.72 3.58
C SER A 216 2.43 -8.34 3.72
N THR A 217 1.41 -7.51 3.65
CA THR A 217 0.01 -7.92 3.72
C THR A 217 -0.40 -8.87 2.59
N HIS A 218 0.30 -8.82 1.46
CA HIS A 218 0.11 -9.73 0.33
C HIS A 218 0.57 -11.17 0.60
N CYS A 219 1.26 -11.42 1.72
CA CYS A 219 1.86 -12.72 2.05
C CYS A 219 1.26 -13.39 3.29
N THR A 220 0.23 -12.80 3.91
CA THR A 220 -0.24 -13.19 5.26
C THR A 220 -1.08 -14.46 5.34
N ASP A 221 -1.64 -14.95 4.23
CA ASP A 221 -2.68 -15.97 4.25
C ASP A 221 -2.17 -17.41 4.47
N THR A 222 -0.88 -17.65 4.37
CA THR A 222 -0.26 -18.94 4.69
C THR A 222 1.17 -18.74 5.15
N LEU A 223 1.50 -19.25 6.33
CA LEU A 223 2.90 -19.36 6.78
C LEU A 223 3.59 -20.38 5.88
N PRO A 224 4.64 -20.01 5.12
CA PRO A 224 5.42 -20.99 4.36
C PRO A 224 6.18 -21.89 5.34
N GLU A 225 6.40 -23.16 4.95
CA GLU A 225 7.39 -24.00 5.61
C GLU A 225 8.76 -23.30 5.50
N LEU A 226 9.40 -23.05 6.66
CA LEU A 226 10.70 -22.40 6.70
C LEU A 226 11.79 -23.41 6.38
N THR A 227 12.67 -23.05 5.47
CA THR A 227 13.88 -23.82 5.16
C THR A 227 15.12 -23.05 5.58
N ASP A 228 16.22 -23.76 5.84
CA ASP A 228 17.50 -23.12 6.17
C ASP A 228 18.00 -22.16 5.08
N GLU A 229 17.63 -22.43 3.82
CA GLU A 229 17.96 -21.57 2.67
C GLU A 229 17.29 -20.20 2.73
N MET A 230 16.17 -20.09 3.44
CA MET A 230 15.48 -18.80 3.64
C MET A 230 16.10 -17.98 4.74
N LYS A 231 16.94 -18.58 5.59
CA LYS A 231 17.56 -17.90 6.72
C LYS A 231 18.58 -16.88 6.22
N LEU A 232 18.42 -15.64 6.67
CA LEU A 232 19.36 -14.57 6.40
C LEU A 232 20.41 -14.54 7.50
N ASN A 233 21.60 -14.98 7.17
CA ASN A 233 22.75 -14.90 8.07
C ASN A 233 23.38 -13.51 7.89
N SER A 234 22.96 -12.55 8.71
CA SER A 234 23.58 -11.23 8.73
C SER A 234 24.73 -11.21 9.74
N SER A 235 25.95 -11.03 9.25
CA SER A 235 26.97 -10.36 10.06
C SER A 235 26.59 -8.88 10.10
N ALA A 236 26.81 -8.18 11.21
CA ALA A 236 26.43 -6.77 11.34
C ALA A 236 26.94 -5.94 10.14
N GLY A 237 26.04 -5.25 9.45
CA GLY A 237 26.34 -4.38 8.32
C GLY A 237 26.43 -5.02 6.93
N ASP A 238 26.16 -6.32 6.78
CA ASP A 238 26.30 -7.02 5.50
C ASP A 238 25.02 -7.09 4.67
N LEU A 239 23.85 -6.97 5.30
CA LEU A 239 22.56 -7.07 4.64
C LEU A 239 21.67 -5.86 4.94
N TYR A 240 20.94 -5.43 3.93
CA TYR A 240 19.99 -4.34 3.98
C TYR A 240 18.66 -4.79 3.42
N ARG A 241 17.56 -4.31 4.00
CA ARG A 241 16.20 -4.51 3.49
C ARG A 241 15.57 -3.17 3.16
N LEU A 242 14.57 -3.18 2.33
CA LEU A 242 13.71 -2.01 2.18
C LEU A 242 13.06 -1.65 3.51
N LYS A 243 13.00 -0.37 3.80
CA LYS A 243 12.18 0.15 4.88
C LYS A 243 10.73 -0.29 4.69
N LYS A 244 10.00 -0.47 5.80
CA LYS A 244 8.67 -1.04 5.77
C LYS A 244 7.68 -0.25 4.92
N GLY A 245 7.65 1.07 5.06
CA GLY A 245 6.84 1.95 4.24
C GLY A 245 7.16 1.81 2.74
N VAL A 246 8.46 1.84 2.41
CA VAL A 246 8.93 1.66 1.03
C VAL A 246 8.53 0.30 0.46
N MET A 247 8.67 -0.78 1.24
CA MET A 247 8.26 -2.10 0.78
C MET A 247 6.77 -2.17 0.49
N ARG A 248 5.93 -1.60 1.36
CA ARG A 248 4.47 -1.73 1.25
C ARG A 248 3.87 -0.88 0.14
N TYR A 249 4.30 0.38 0.04
CA TYR A 249 3.64 1.37 -0.81
C TYR A 249 4.34 1.62 -2.12
N PHE A 250 5.60 1.22 -2.19
CA PHE A 250 6.41 1.48 -3.36
C PHE A 250 6.79 0.17 -4.07
N ALA A 251 7.43 -0.76 -3.36
CA ALA A 251 7.92 -1.98 -3.99
C ALA A 251 6.83 -3.03 -4.24
N ALA A 252 5.90 -3.23 -3.29
CA ALA A 252 4.87 -4.26 -3.45
C ALA A 252 3.86 -3.92 -4.56
N PRO A 253 3.32 -2.68 -4.67
CA PRO A 253 2.51 -2.28 -5.82
C PRO A 253 3.26 -2.36 -7.14
N GLY A 254 4.50 -1.90 -7.17
CA GLY A 254 5.35 -1.87 -8.37
C GLY A 254 5.60 -3.25 -9.00
N LYS A 255 5.45 -4.34 -8.24
CA LYS A 255 5.52 -5.70 -8.82
C LYS A 255 4.46 -5.96 -9.88
N LEU A 256 3.25 -5.42 -9.70
CA LEU A 256 2.17 -5.54 -10.68
C LEU A 256 2.54 -4.81 -11.98
N GLU A 257 3.15 -3.62 -11.87
CA GLU A 257 3.64 -2.82 -12.98
C GLU A 257 4.71 -3.58 -13.78
N LEU A 258 5.70 -4.15 -13.07
CA LEU A 258 6.75 -4.95 -13.69
C LEU A 258 6.20 -6.24 -14.34
N GLU A 259 5.19 -6.88 -13.74
CA GLU A 259 4.57 -8.07 -14.32
C GLU A 259 3.86 -7.77 -15.65
N ILE A 260 3.25 -6.58 -15.77
CA ILE A 260 2.66 -6.10 -17.02
C ILE A 260 3.77 -5.86 -18.04
N ALA A 261 4.84 -5.16 -17.67
CA ALA A 261 5.97 -4.87 -18.56
C ALA A 261 6.63 -6.16 -19.08
N VAL A 262 6.91 -7.13 -18.22
CA VAL A 262 7.44 -8.46 -18.60
C VAL A 262 6.50 -9.20 -19.56
N PHE A 263 5.17 -9.07 -19.37
CA PHE A 263 4.21 -9.66 -20.30
C PHE A 263 4.29 -8.98 -21.68
N CYS A 264 4.39 -7.66 -21.74
CA CYS A 264 4.53 -6.89 -22.99
C CYS A 264 5.84 -7.25 -23.71
N GLU A 265 6.95 -7.41 -22.96
CA GLU A 265 8.23 -7.82 -23.51
C GLU A 265 8.15 -9.20 -24.17
N LYS A 266 7.52 -10.19 -23.49
CA LYS A 266 7.29 -11.55 -24.05
C LYS A 266 6.44 -11.49 -25.34
N LYS A 267 5.57 -10.50 -25.47
CA LYS A 267 4.74 -10.24 -26.64
C LYS A 267 5.45 -9.40 -27.69
N LYS A 268 6.69 -8.96 -27.45
CA LYS A 268 7.48 -8.10 -28.33
C LYS A 268 6.79 -6.76 -28.67
N LEU A 269 5.91 -6.29 -27.77
CA LEU A 269 5.27 -5.00 -27.87
C LEU A 269 6.25 -3.90 -27.45
N ARG A 270 6.06 -2.68 -27.95
CA ARG A 270 6.75 -1.50 -27.41
C ARG A 270 6.04 -1.07 -26.15
N TRP A 271 6.80 -0.87 -25.09
CA TRP A 271 6.28 -0.44 -23.79
C TRP A 271 7.25 0.49 -23.07
N ALA A 272 6.74 1.26 -22.13
CA ALA A 272 7.53 2.07 -21.20
C ALA A 272 6.96 1.98 -19.79
N LEU A 273 7.85 1.97 -18.78
CA LEU A 273 7.49 2.10 -17.38
C LEU A 273 7.54 3.57 -16.97
N TRP A 274 6.55 3.97 -16.19
CA TRP A 274 6.46 5.28 -15.56
C TRP A 274 6.68 6.45 -16.51
N PRO A 275 6.01 6.48 -17.66
CA PRO A 275 6.19 7.55 -18.65
C PRO A 275 5.79 8.90 -18.05
N GLN A 276 6.49 9.97 -18.46
CA GLN A 276 6.22 11.32 -18.02
C GLN A 276 6.24 11.51 -16.49
N MET A 277 7.26 10.94 -15.82
CA MET A 277 7.43 11.02 -14.36
C MET A 277 6.23 10.44 -13.60
N ASP A 278 5.91 9.17 -13.86
CA ASP A 278 4.86 8.42 -13.19
C ASP A 278 3.43 8.93 -13.44
N ARG A 279 3.21 9.55 -14.60
CA ARG A 279 1.84 9.92 -14.97
C ARG A 279 0.96 8.70 -15.18
N TYR A 280 1.56 7.64 -15.70
CA TYR A 280 1.01 6.29 -15.84
C TYR A 280 2.07 5.29 -15.40
N ASP A 281 1.64 4.12 -14.94
CA ASP A 281 2.59 3.07 -14.54
C ASP A 281 3.20 2.36 -15.75
N VAL A 282 2.38 2.05 -16.77
CA VAL A 282 2.84 1.37 -17.99
C VAL A 282 2.15 1.95 -19.21
N GLU A 283 2.94 2.35 -20.22
CA GLU A 283 2.48 2.69 -21.57
C GLU A 283 2.73 1.50 -22.50
N ILE A 284 1.75 1.13 -23.33
CA ILE A 284 1.88 0.11 -24.37
C ILE A 284 1.56 0.73 -25.72
N ARG A 285 2.46 0.55 -26.69
CA ARG A 285 2.27 1.01 -28.07
C ARG A 285 2.09 -0.18 -29.00
N PHE A 286 0.95 -0.25 -29.69
CA PHE A 286 0.63 -1.29 -30.64
C PHE A 286 1.12 -0.93 -32.07
N PRO A 287 1.29 -1.93 -32.94
CA PRO A 287 1.76 -1.71 -34.32
C PRO A 287 0.86 -0.80 -35.17
N ASP A 288 -0.45 -0.80 -34.91
CA ASP A 288 -1.45 0.06 -35.58
C ASP A 288 -1.45 1.52 -35.09
N GLY A 289 -0.59 1.85 -34.12
CA GLY A 289 -0.45 3.19 -33.55
C GLY A 289 -1.29 3.44 -32.30
N ASP A 290 -2.14 2.51 -31.89
CA ASP A 290 -2.88 2.63 -30.64
C ASP A 290 -1.93 2.66 -29.45
N ILE A 291 -2.23 3.55 -28.50
CA ILE A 291 -1.54 3.68 -27.21
C ILE A 291 -2.52 3.25 -26.11
N TRP A 292 -2.09 2.34 -25.25
CA TRP A 292 -2.81 1.98 -24.04
C TRP A 292 -2.02 2.45 -22.83
N GLU A 293 -2.69 3.17 -21.94
CA GLU A 293 -2.13 3.63 -20.67
C GLU A 293 -2.70 2.85 -19.52
N ILE A 294 -1.83 2.45 -18.60
CA ILE A 294 -2.16 1.56 -17.51
C ILE A 294 -1.72 2.20 -16.20
N ASP A 295 -2.61 2.17 -15.23
CA ASP A 295 -2.40 2.55 -13.85
C ASP A 295 -2.72 1.34 -12.96
N ALA A 296 -1.69 0.74 -12.36
CA ALA A 296 -1.77 -0.48 -11.56
C ALA A 296 -2.10 -0.15 -10.09
N LYS A 297 -3.15 -0.75 -9.56
CA LYS A 297 -3.65 -0.46 -8.21
C LYS A 297 -3.70 -1.74 -7.37
N ALA A 298 -2.90 -1.78 -6.31
CA ALA A 298 -2.80 -2.93 -5.41
C ALA A 298 -3.65 -2.76 -4.13
N TYR A 299 -4.82 -2.15 -4.24
CA TYR A 299 -5.78 -1.97 -3.14
C TYR A 299 -6.61 -3.23 -2.94
N ARG A 300 -6.65 -3.78 -1.74
CA ARG A 300 -7.51 -4.93 -1.42
C ARG A 300 -8.98 -4.53 -1.30
N ASN A 301 -9.24 -3.34 -0.76
CA ASN A 301 -10.60 -2.84 -0.55
C ASN A 301 -11.06 -2.01 -1.76
N PRO A 302 -12.11 -2.44 -2.50
CA PRO A 302 -12.61 -1.69 -3.65
C PRO A 302 -13.21 -0.32 -3.29
N ILE A 303 -13.67 -0.14 -2.04
CA ILE A 303 -14.21 1.15 -1.59
C ILE A 303 -13.08 2.14 -1.39
N ALA A 304 -11.95 1.70 -0.79
CA ALA A 304 -10.75 2.51 -0.66
C ALA A 304 -10.21 2.95 -2.03
N LEU A 305 -10.10 2.01 -3.00
CA LEU A 305 -9.69 2.34 -4.36
C LEU A 305 -10.67 3.30 -5.03
N ARG A 306 -11.97 3.07 -4.90
CA ARG A 306 -13.00 3.99 -5.44
C ARG A 306 -12.79 5.41 -4.91
N THR A 307 -12.63 5.55 -3.60
CA THR A 307 -12.42 6.85 -2.96
C THR A 307 -11.12 7.51 -3.44
N LYS A 308 -10.04 6.75 -3.55
CA LYS A 308 -8.77 7.23 -4.10
C LYS A 308 -8.94 7.76 -5.53
N ILE A 309 -9.55 6.98 -6.42
CA ILE A 309 -9.82 7.39 -7.81
C ILE A 309 -10.70 8.65 -7.88
N GLN A 310 -11.71 8.76 -7.02
CA GLN A 310 -12.57 9.96 -6.97
C GLN A 310 -11.80 11.20 -6.50
N ASN A 311 -10.95 11.05 -5.48
CA ASN A 311 -10.12 12.14 -4.96
C ASN A 311 -9.09 12.62 -5.99
N ASP A 312 -8.51 11.69 -6.77
CA ASP A 312 -7.53 11.98 -7.82
C ASP A 312 -8.19 12.53 -9.11
N GLY A 313 -9.51 12.59 -9.19
CA GLY A 313 -10.24 13.07 -10.36
C GLY A 313 -10.38 12.04 -11.47
N GLY A 314 -10.19 10.75 -11.18
CA GLY A 314 -10.30 9.66 -12.13
C GLY A 314 -8.97 9.28 -12.80
N PHE A 315 -9.05 8.71 -14.00
CA PHE A 315 -7.86 8.35 -14.79
C PHE A 315 -7.26 9.60 -15.44
N PRO A 316 -5.92 9.77 -15.44
CA PRO A 316 -5.29 10.95 -16.02
C PRO A 316 -5.67 11.14 -17.51
N SER A 317 -5.98 12.36 -17.89
CA SER A 317 -6.29 12.68 -19.29
C SER A 317 -5.04 12.59 -20.17
N GLY A 318 -5.17 12.07 -21.40
CA GLY A 318 -4.05 11.92 -22.31
C GLY A 318 -4.49 11.51 -23.72
N ASP A 319 -3.54 11.37 -24.62
CA ASP A 319 -3.76 10.90 -25.97
C ASP A 319 -3.55 9.38 -26.04
N TYR A 320 -4.53 8.63 -25.56
CA TYR A 320 -4.54 7.17 -25.55
C TYR A 320 -5.84 6.62 -26.15
N ALA A 321 -5.75 5.47 -26.79
CA ALA A 321 -6.91 4.73 -27.28
C ALA A 321 -7.69 4.06 -26.16
N ARG A 322 -6.97 3.59 -25.10
CA ARG A 322 -7.54 2.94 -23.91
C ARG A 322 -6.74 3.31 -22.66
N GLY A 323 -7.46 3.54 -21.56
CA GLY A 323 -6.93 3.65 -20.20
C GLY A 323 -7.41 2.50 -19.32
N TYR A 324 -6.51 1.95 -18.50
CA TYR A 324 -6.85 0.83 -17.61
C TYR A 324 -6.37 1.08 -16.20
N PHE A 325 -7.31 1.04 -15.23
CA PHE A 325 -6.94 0.69 -13.87
C PHE A 325 -6.82 -0.82 -13.77
N VAL A 326 -5.67 -1.32 -13.33
CA VAL A 326 -5.40 -2.77 -13.27
C VAL A 326 -5.20 -3.20 -11.83
N ILE A 327 -5.94 -4.22 -11.42
CA ILE A 327 -5.85 -4.82 -10.09
C ILE A 327 -5.33 -6.26 -10.16
N PRO A 328 -4.67 -6.77 -9.10
CA PRO A 328 -4.34 -8.18 -8.97
C PRO A 328 -5.57 -9.07 -9.13
N SER A 329 -5.44 -10.17 -9.87
CA SER A 329 -6.58 -11.04 -10.17
C SER A 329 -7.16 -11.73 -8.93
N GLU A 330 -6.33 -11.99 -7.92
CA GLU A 330 -6.70 -12.62 -6.67
C GLU A 330 -7.68 -11.79 -5.83
N TYR A 331 -7.70 -10.46 -5.99
CA TYR A 331 -8.60 -9.59 -5.23
C TYR A 331 -10.07 -9.79 -5.60
N THR A 332 -10.34 -10.36 -6.78
CA THR A 332 -11.72 -10.67 -7.20
C THR A 332 -12.22 -12.03 -6.73
N VAL A 333 -11.38 -12.86 -6.11
CA VAL A 333 -11.78 -14.19 -5.62
C VAL A 333 -12.83 -14.06 -4.51
N ASN A 334 -12.56 -13.21 -3.52
CA ASN A 334 -13.46 -12.99 -2.39
C ASN A 334 -14.44 -11.83 -2.62
N GLN A 335 -14.13 -10.93 -3.56
CA GLN A 335 -14.92 -9.73 -3.87
C GLN A 335 -15.30 -9.68 -5.35
N ARG A 336 -16.22 -10.53 -5.78
CA ARG A 336 -16.64 -10.69 -7.19
C ARG A 336 -17.09 -9.40 -7.88
N ASN A 337 -17.56 -8.42 -7.11
CA ASN A 337 -18.04 -7.14 -7.63
C ASN A 337 -16.95 -6.05 -7.68
N TYR A 338 -15.70 -6.36 -7.38
CA TYR A 338 -14.61 -5.38 -7.25
C TYR A 338 -14.56 -4.43 -8.47
N THR A 339 -14.29 -4.98 -9.66
CA THR A 339 -14.18 -4.17 -10.88
C THR A 339 -15.48 -3.41 -11.22
N ALA A 340 -16.64 -3.99 -10.91
CA ALA A 340 -17.93 -3.33 -11.12
C ALA A 340 -18.12 -2.10 -10.22
N ILE A 341 -17.61 -2.12 -8.98
CA ILE A 341 -17.63 -0.97 -8.06
C ILE A 341 -16.82 0.17 -8.63
N ILE A 342 -15.63 -0.12 -9.15
CA ILE A 342 -14.73 0.91 -9.73
C ILE A 342 -15.32 1.43 -11.06
N ASN A 343 -15.78 0.54 -11.95
CA ASN A 343 -16.31 0.94 -13.25
C ASN A 343 -17.55 1.84 -13.16
N ARG A 344 -18.28 1.80 -12.04
CA ARG A 344 -19.42 2.74 -11.80
C ARG A 344 -18.96 4.19 -11.70
N VAL A 345 -17.78 4.46 -11.13
CA VAL A 345 -17.26 5.84 -11.02
C VAL A 345 -16.49 6.28 -12.25
N LEU A 346 -16.12 5.35 -13.13
CA LEU A 346 -15.43 5.62 -14.39
C LEU A 346 -16.38 5.79 -15.59
N LYS A 347 -17.70 5.62 -15.41
CA LYS A 347 -18.69 5.60 -16.49
C LYS A 347 -18.66 6.85 -17.42
N ASP A 348 -18.24 7.99 -16.88
CA ASP A 348 -18.17 9.26 -17.62
C ASP A 348 -16.81 9.46 -18.32
N GLN A 349 -15.81 8.61 -18.03
CA GLN A 349 -14.52 8.59 -18.70
C GLN A 349 -14.54 7.58 -19.86
N LYS A 350 -14.62 8.11 -21.08
CA LYS A 350 -14.63 7.28 -22.30
C LYS A 350 -13.31 6.51 -22.42
N ASN A 351 -13.40 5.26 -22.84
CA ASN A 351 -12.26 4.37 -23.07
C ASN A 351 -11.40 4.05 -21.84
N VAL A 352 -11.94 4.28 -20.63
CA VAL A 352 -11.27 3.92 -19.36
C VAL A 352 -12.08 2.85 -18.63
N GLU A 353 -11.40 1.82 -18.15
CA GLU A 353 -12.03 0.76 -17.36
C GLU A 353 -11.09 0.18 -16.31
N CYS A 354 -11.67 -0.38 -15.25
CA CYS A 354 -10.95 -1.17 -14.27
C CYS A 354 -11.07 -2.65 -14.62
N VAL A 355 -9.93 -3.33 -14.72
CA VAL A 355 -9.85 -4.75 -15.07
C VAL A 355 -8.88 -5.50 -14.16
N THR A 356 -8.97 -6.82 -14.12
CA THR A 356 -7.94 -7.65 -13.48
C THR A 356 -6.74 -7.81 -14.39
N LEU A 357 -5.57 -8.09 -13.82
CA LEU A 357 -4.36 -8.40 -14.58
C LEU A 357 -4.59 -9.51 -15.62
N LYS A 358 -5.35 -10.56 -15.27
CA LYS A 358 -5.71 -11.64 -16.19
C LYS A 358 -6.52 -11.13 -17.38
N THR A 359 -7.48 -10.26 -17.12
CA THR A 359 -8.33 -9.66 -18.18
C THR A 359 -7.50 -8.75 -19.07
N LEU A 360 -6.62 -7.91 -18.50
CA LEU A 360 -5.70 -7.06 -19.26
C LEU A 360 -4.82 -7.90 -20.20
N LYS A 361 -4.15 -8.94 -19.68
CA LYS A 361 -3.30 -9.82 -20.49
C LYS A 361 -4.07 -10.44 -21.66
N THR A 362 -5.33 -10.81 -21.44
CA THR A 362 -6.20 -11.33 -22.52
C THR A 362 -6.53 -10.26 -23.54
N ALA A 363 -6.81 -9.02 -23.09
CA ALA A 363 -7.11 -7.89 -23.99
C ALA A 363 -5.90 -7.53 -24.87
N ILE A 364 -4.70 -7.45 -24.25
CA ILE A 364 -3.44 -7.19 -24.96
C ILE A 364 -3.18 -8.27 -26.03
N ALA A 365 -3.33 -9.56 -25.68
CA ALA A 365 -3.11 -10.65 -26.63
C ALA A 365 -4.09 -10.63 -27.82
N LYS A 366 -5.36 -10.26 -27.57
CA LYS A 366 -6.36 -10.09 -28.64
C LYS A 366 -6.02 -8.92 -29.55
N LYS A 367 -5.62 -7.79 -28.99
CA LYS A 367 -5.26 -6.59 -29.76
C LYS A 367 -4.01 -6.86 -30.62
N GLU A 368 -2.98 -7.51 -30.03
CA GLU A 368 -1.76 -7.91 -30.75
C GLU A 368 -2.09 -8.82 -31.93
N ALA A 369 -2.94 -9.85 -31.73
CA ALA A 369 -3.34 -10.74 -32.80
C ALA A 369 -4.06 -9.99 -33.94
N ALA A 370 -4.98 -9.07 -33.61
CA ALA A 370 -5.66 -8.27 -34.62
C ALA A 370 -4.69 -7.38 -35.44
N CYS A 371 -3.64 -6.84 -34.81
CA CYS A 371 -2.63 -6.06 -35.51
C CYS A 371 -1.71 -6.91 -36.42
N ASN A 372 -1.61 -8.23 -36.16
CA ASN A 372 -0.79 -9.14 -36.99
C ASN A 372 -1.56 -9.73 -38.18
N ASP A 373 -2.90 -9.65 -38.14
CA ASP A 373 -3.79 -10.17 -39.22
C ASP A 373 -4.08 -9.08 -40.29
N GLU A 374 -3.72 -7.83 -40.05
CA GLU A 374 -3.77 -6.69 -41.01
C GLU A 374 -2.41 -6.48 -41.69
#